data_f870e067faee428834cb7787983bd960
#
_entry.id   f870e067faee428834cb7787983bd960
#
_cell.length_a   1.000
_cell.length_b   1.000
_cell.length_c   1.000
_cell.angle_alpha   90.00
_cell.angle_beta   90.00
_cell.angle_gamma   90.00
#
_symmetry.space_group_name_H-M   'P 1'
#
loop_
_entity.id
_entity.type
_entity.pdbx_description
1 polymer ?
#
loop_
_entity_poly.entity_id
_entity_poly.type
_entity_poly.pdbx_seq_one_letter_code
_entity_poly.pdbx_strand_id
1 'polypeptide(L)'
;MASAPINPTNLTPPRVAFIDERSGAISREWYRFFLSLLTATQTLQDGDVGTDVASLLASYDAVFSSAVQGLQTAPDAATAVAGLDAGLRDLAQVFGQTPPAVSQSQLADIDTQLQALALTPPPKEFRTPRYGSFYDTTTQTAAAINTAYAMTFDTTDLSLGVTIGSPTSRVYVDRPNVYNIQFSAQLDKTAGGVGLVWIWLRKNGTDVANSATQIRIQGNNAETVAAWNFLLQMNAGDYFELVWAVDTTDVQITASAAAAPVPAIPSVILTVTDNVSSLEV
;
A
#
# COMPACT_ATOMS: atom_id res chain seq x y z
N MET A 1 37.71 33.12 -18.99
CA MET A 1 38.03 32.36 -17.76
C MET A 1 38.08 30.90 -18.15
N ALA A 2 39.25 30.31 -18.19
CA ALA A 2 39.43 28.91 -18.57
C ALA A 2 38.82 27.99 -17.44
N SER A 3 37.94 27.12 -17.85
CA SER A 3 37.37 26.08 -16.97
C SER A 3 38.49 25.12 -16.56
N ALA A 4 38.61 24.85 -15.27
CA ALA A 4 39.58 23.89 -14.76
C ALA A 4 39.28 22.48 -15.34
N PRO A 5 40.32 21.70 -15.71
CA PRO A 5 40.11 20.37 -16.28
C PRO A 5 39.44 19.47 -15.25
N ILE A 6 38.35 18.84 -15.64
CA ILE A 6 37.64 17.84 -14.82
C ILE A 6 38.53 16.60 -14.76
N ASN A 7 38.95 16.23 -13.53
CA ASN A 7 39.76 15.05 -13.30
C ASN A 7 38.81 13.80 -13.37
N PRO A 8 38.94 12.90 -14.35
CA PRO A 8 38.04 11.77 -14.55
C PRO A 8 38.12 10.70 -13.46
N THR A 9 39.05 10.80 -12.52
CA THR A 9 39.26 9.81 -11.47
C THR A 9 38.29 9.93 -10.27
N ASN A 10 37.33 10.86 -10.28
CA ASN A 10 36.45 11.13 -9.13
C ASN A 10 34.95 11.04 -9.47
N LEU A 11 34.54 10.24 -10.45
CA LEU A 11 33.15 9.96 -10.73
C LEU A 11 32.61 8.92 -9.75
N THR A 12 32.25 9.36 -8.54
CA THR A 12 31.61 8.49 -7.54
C THR A 12 30.09 8.58 -7.73
N PRO A 13 29.39 7.44 -7.92
CA PRO A 13 27.95 7.46 -8.04
C PRO A 13 27.29 7.96 -6.75
N PRO A 14 26.17 8.68 -6.84
CA PRO A 14 25.45 9.17 -5.67
C PRO A 14 24.99 8.03 -4.74
N ARG A 15 25.04 8.27 -3.43
CA ARG A 15 24.56 7.33 -2.39
C ARG A 15 23.10 7.55 -1.99
N VAL A 16 22.33 8.18 -2.84
CA VAL A 16 20.89 8.46 -2.64
C VAL A 16 20.05 7.59 -3.56
N ALA A 17 18.79 7.41 -3.22
CA ALA A 17 17.85 6.66 -4.06
C ALA A 17 17.80 7.23 -5.49
N PHE A 18 17.74 6.35 -6.48
CA PHE A 18 17.71 6.73 -7.90
C PHE A 18 16.47 7.54 -8.25
N ILE A 19 15.33 7.14 -7.71
CA ILE A 19 14.04 7.82 -7.86
C ILE A 19 13.73 8.62 -6.60
N ASP A 20 13.37 9.87 -6.77
CA ASP A 20 12.85 10.72 -5.70
C ASP A 20 11.41 10.28 -5.35
N GLU A 21 11.18 9.85 -4.13
CA GLU A 21 9.90 9.29 -3.66
C GLU A 21 8.73 10.29 -3.73
N ARG A 22 9.01 11.59 -3.75
CA ARG A 22 7.96 12.63 -3.83
C ARG A 22 7.53 12.96 -5.24
N SER A 23 8.47 12.93 -6.18
CA SER A 23 8.22 13.35 -7.56
C SER A 23 8.05 12.18 -8.53
N GLY A 24 8.48 10.96 -8.15
CA GLY A 24 8.55 9.81 -9.04
C GLY A 24 9.57 9.98 -10.19
N ALA A 25 10.43 11.00 -10.13
CA ALA A 25 11.44 11.32 -11.12
C ALA A 25 12.84 10.94 -10.61
N ILE A 26 13.82 10.89 -11.54
CA ILE A 26 15.23 10.68 -11.20
C ILE A 26 15.67 11.74 -10.20
N SER A 27 16.31 11.33 -9.09
CA SER A 27 16.80 12.26 -8.07
C SER A 27 17.80 13.25 -8.65
N ARG A 28 17.83 14.46 -8.07
CA ARG A 28 18.68 15.56 -8.58
C ARG A 28 20.17 15.20 -8.59
N GLU A 29 20.61 14.38 -7.65
CA GLU A 29 21.97 13.91 -7.52
C GLU A 29 22.36 12.95 -8.65
N TRP A 30 21.49 12.02 -8.99
CA TRP A 30 21.66 11.12 -10.11
C TRP A 30 21.61 11.84 -11.46
N TYR A 31 20.73 12.81 -11.63
CA TYR A 31 20.67 13.65 -12.83
C TYR A 31 21.97 14.44 -13.02
N ARG A 32 22.54 15.02 -11.95
CA ARG A 32 23.84 15.71 -12.01
C ARG A 32 24.99 14.77 -12.32
N PHE A 33 24.97 13.57 -11.76
CA PHE A 33 25.98 12.55 -12.04
C PHE A 33 25.98 12.18 -13.53
N PHE A 34 24.83 11.96 -14.16
CA PHE A 34 24.70 11.69 -15.59
C PHE A 34 25.16 12.87 -16.45
N LEU A 35 24.83 14.10 -16.08
CA LEU A 35 25.33 15.28 -16.77
C LEU A 35 26.86 15.40 -16.68
N SER A 36 27.46 15.06 -15.53
CA SER A 36 28.92 15.05 -15.37
C SER A 36 29.58 13.97 -16.23
N LEU A 37 28.95 12.81 -16.35
CA LEU A 37 29.39 11.72 -17.23
C LEU A 37 29.33 12.14 -18.70
N LEU A 38 28.23 12.77 -19.11
CA LEU A 38 28.04 13.28 -20.47
C LEU A 38 29.07 14.36 -20.80
N THR A 39 29.37 15.28 -19.88
CA THR A 39 30.36 16.31 -20.05
C THR A 39 31.80 15.73 -20.15
N ALA A 40 32.07 14.70 -19.34
CA ALA A 40 33.37 14.01 -19.42
C ALA A 40 33.57 13.26 -20.73
N THR A 41 32.52 12.69 -21.32
CA THR A 41 32.55 12.05 -22.64
C THR A 41 32.70 13.08 -23.76
N GLN A 42 32.09 14.27 -23.64
CA GLN A 42 32.25 15.36 -24.64
C GLN A 42 33.66 15.95 -24.66
N THR A 43 34.34 16.02 -23.51
CA THR A 43 35.74 16.47 -23.46
C THR A 43 36.75 15.47 -24.07
N LEU A 44 36.37 14.20 -24.20
CA LEU A 44 37.15 13.17 -24.90
C LEU A 44 36.96 13.27 -26.44
N GLN A 45 35.95 13.98 -26.92
CA GLN A 45 35.62 14.13 -28.33
C GLN A 45 36.50 15.19 -29.04
N ASP A 46 37.18 16.09 -28.32
CA ASP A 46 38.06 17.10 -28.90
C ASP A 46 39.46 16.60 -29.29
N GLY A 47 39.73 15.31 -29.12
CA GLY A 47 40.95 14.64 -29.54
C GLY A 47 40.67 13.54 -30.56
N ASP A 48 40.66 13.86 -31.82
CA ASP A 48 40.80 13.05 -33.05
C ASP A 48 40.59 11.49 -32.95
N VAL A 49 39.50 11.07 -32.36
CA VAL A 49 39.00 9.66 -32.38
C VAL A 49 37.63 9.71 -33.05
N GLY A 50 37.62 10.04 -34.32
CA GLY A 50 36.41 10.15 -35.11
C GLY A 50 35.64 8.85 -35.26
N THR A 51 34.34 8.98 -35.56
CA THR A 51 33.35 7.96 -35.99
C THR A 51 33.00 6.83 -35.02
N ASP A 52 33.96 6.25 -34.28
CA ASP A 52 33.70 5.14 -33.40
C ASP A 52 32.98 5.55 -32.09
N VAL A 53 33.28 6.74 -31.58
CA VAL A 53 32.66 7.28 -30.36
C VAL A 53 31.18 7.64 -30.57
N ALA A 54 30.83 8.15 -31.73
CA ALA A 54 29.45 8.49 -32.07
C ALA A 54 28.55 7.25 -32.19
N SER A 55 29.09 6.16 -32.80
CA SER A 55 28.38 4.87 -32.86
C SER A 55 28.27 4.19 -31.51
N LEU A 56 29.28 4.36 -30.64
CA LEU A 56 29.28 3.88 -29.28
C LEU A 56 28.24 4.61 -28.41
N LEU A 57 28.17 5.95 -28.54
CA LEU A 57 27.16 6.76 -27.84
C LEU A 57 25.73 6.43 -28.30
N ALA A 58 25.52 6.20 -29.61
CA ALA A 58 24.24 5.81 -30.16
C ALA A 58 23.81 4.40 -29.63
N SER A 59 24.77 3.47 -29.52
CA SER A 59 24.56 2.14 -28.95
C SER A 59 24.24 2.22 -27.45
N TYR A 60 24.91 3.11 -26.73
CA TYR A 60 24.69 3.36 -25.30
C TYR A 60 23.29 3.94 -25.06
N ASP A 61 22.88 4.90 -25.85
CA ASP A 61 21.55 5.54 -25.77
C ASP A 61 20.43 4.54 -26.10
N ALA A 62 20.64 3.67 -27.08
CA ALA A 62 19.71 2.61 -27.44
C ALA A 62 19.56 1.56 -26.32
N VAL A 63 20.68 1.12 -25.71
CA VAL A 63 20.68 0.15 -24.60
C VAL A 63 20.05 0.75 -23.34
N PHE A 64 20.39 2.03 -23.03
CA PHE A 64 19.83 2.74 -21.89
C PHE A 64 18.31 2.97 -22.04
N SER A 65 17.88 3.39 -23.22
CA SER A 65 16.45 3.58 -23.53
C SER A 65 15.68 2.26 -23.46
N SER A 66 16.25 1.17 -23.96
CA SER A 66 15.67 -0.17 -23.87
C SER A 66 15.59 -0.68 -22.42
N ALA A 67 16.63 -0.42 -21.62
CA ALA A 67 16.65 -0.81 -20.20
C ALA A 67 15.62 -0.01 -19.38
N VAL A 68 15.51 1.30 -19.62
CA VAL A 68 14.49 2.15 -18.97
C VAL A 68 13.07 1.72 -19.36
N GLN A 69 12.85 1.38 -20.63
CA GLN A 69 11.57 0.88 -21.11
C GLN A 69 11.26 -0.50 -20.53
N GLY A 70 12.26 -1.38 -20.40
CA GLY A 70 12.15 -2.67 -19.73
C GLY A 70 11.78 -2.54 -18.25
N LEU A 71 12.37 -1.58 -17.53
CA LEU A 71 12.02 -1.28 -16.12
C LEU A 71 10.58 -0.78 -15.95
N GLN A 72 10.05 -0.06 -16.93
CA GLN A 72 8.67 0.46 -16.90
C GLN A 72 7.62 -0.60 -17.26
N THR A 73 8.00 -1.63 -18.02
CA THR A 73 7.08 -2.64 -18.57
C THR A 73 7.28 -4.04 -17.97
N ALA A 74 8.33 -4.24 -17.18
CA ALA A 74 8.63 -5.53 -16.59
C ALA A 74 7.56 -5.92 -15.54
N PRO A 75 7.02 -7.14 -15.60
CA PRO A 75 6.03 -7.63 -14.63
C PRO A 75 6.63 -7.85 -13.24
N ASP A 76 7.95 -7.97 -13.13
CA ASP A 76 8.69 -8.12 -11.87
C ASP A 76 10.14 -7.63 -11.99
N ALA A 77 10.78 -7.42 -10.83
CA ALA A 77 12.16 -6.95 -10.74
C ALA A 77 13.18 -7.93 -11.34
N ALA A 78 12.91 -9.23 -11.34
CA ALA A 78 13.81 -10.26 -11.88
C ALA A 78 13.89 -10.15 -13.40
N THR A 79 12.77 -9.94 -14.08
CA THR A 79 12.70 -9.72 -15.53
C THR A 79 13.41 -8.42 -15.94
N ALA A 80 13.30 -7.37 -15.14
CA ALA A 80 14.00 -6.10 -15.37
C ALA A 80 15.53 -6.27 -15.25
N VAL A 81 15.99 -6.99 -14.21
CA VAL A 81 17.42 -7.29 -13.99
C VAL A 81 17.99 -8.19 -15.10
N ALA A 82 17.24 -9.19 -15.56
CA ALA A 82 17.65 -10.03 -16.67
C ALA A 82 17.81 -9.24 -17.98
N GLY A 83 16.93 -8.29 -18.24
CA GLY A 83 17.03 -7.38 -19.39
C GLY A 83 18.27 -6.47 -19.32
N LEU A 84 18.58 -5.94 -18.13
CA LEU A 84 19.79 -5.16 -17.91
C LEU A 84 21.08 -5.99 -18.09
N ASP A 85 21.11 -7.21 -17.56
CA ASP A 85 22.24 -8.14 -17.68
C ASP A 85 22.51 -8.52 -19.14
N ALA A 86 21.47 -8.76 -19.93
CA ALA A 86 21.59 -9.00 -21.37
C ALA A 86 22.15 -7.80 -22.12
N GLY A 87 21.64 -6.59 -21.85
CA GLY A 87 22.12 -5.35 -22.45
C GLY A 87 23.59 -5.03 -22.10
N LEU A 88 24.00 -5.32 -20.88
CA LEU A 88 25.39 -5.15 -20.44
C LEU A 88 26.33 -6.16 -21.06
N ARG A 89 25.90 -7.39 -21.32
CA ARG A 89 26.70 -8.40 -22.05
C ARG A 89 26.89 -8.01 -23.50
N ASP A 90 25.87 -7.48 -24.16
CA ASP A 90 25.98 -6.96 -25.53
C ASP A 90 26.94 -5.78 -25.57
N LEU A 91 26.88 -4.86 -24.61
CA LEU A 91 27.81 -3.75 -24.48
C LEU A 91 29.26 -4.25 -24.25
N ALA A 92 29.46 -5.22 -23.37
CA ALA A 92 30.77 -5.84 -23.10
C ALA A 92 31.35 -6.52 -24.36
N GLN A 93 30.50 -7.09 -25.20
CA GLN A 93 30.91 -7.71 -26.46
C GLN A 93 31.35 -6.67 -27.49
N VAL A 94 30.70 -5.52 -27.55
CA VAL A 94 31.10 -4.37 -28.40
C VAL A 94 32.42 -3.78 -27.91
N PHE A 95 32.62 -3.63 -26.60
CA PHE A 95 33.89 -3.17 -26.01
C PHE A 95 35.03 -4.18 -26.16
N GLY A 96 34.76 -5.47 -26.19
CA GLY A 96 35.75 -6.53 -26.40
C GLY A 96 36.37 -6.51 -27.79
N GLN A 97 35.79 -5.78 -28.75
CA GLN A 97 36.29 -5.63 -30.13
C GLN A 97 37.05 -4.35 -30.36
N THR A 98 37.12 -3.41 -29.44
CA THR A 98 37.85 -2.15 -29.50
C THR A 98 39.05 -2.16 -28.53
N PRO A 99 40.23 -1.59 -28.93
CA PRO A 99 41.40 -1.62 -28.02
C PRO A 99 41.24 -0.69 -26.81
N PRO A 100 42.05 -0.85 -25.78
CA PRO A 100 41.61 -1.04 -24.39
C PRO A 100 41.59 0.28 -23.62
N ALA A 101 40.42 0.79 -23.29
CA ALA A 101 40.29 1.80 -22.25
C ALA A 101 39.64 1.29 -20.96
N VAL A 102 39.06 0.08 -20.98
CA VAL A 102 38.42 -0.51 -19.80
C VAL A 102 39.13 -1.82 -19.49
N SER A 103 39.77 -1.92 -18.33
CA SER A 103 40.43 -3.14 -17.89
C SER A 103 39.41 -4.22 -17.49
N GLN A 104 39.79 -5.50 -17.68
CA GLN A 104 38.95 -6.63 -17.22
C GLN A 104 38.62 -6.57 -15.73
N SER A 105 39.47 -5.91 -14.91
CA SER A 105 39.20 -5.67 -13.49
C SER A 105 38.03 -4.69 -13.26
N GLN A 106 37.87 -3.68 -14.12
CA GLN A 106 36.74 -2.74 -14.05
C GLN A 106 35.41 -3.40 -14.46
N LEU A 107 35.45 -4.32 -15.45
CA LEU A 107 34.30 -5.12 -15.82
C LEU A 107 33.90 -6.09 -14.69
N ALA A 108 34.87 -6.74 -14.03
CA ALA A 108 34.61 -7.58 -12.88
C ALA A 108 34.08 -6.81 -11.67
N ASP A 109 34.51 -5.56 -11.46
CA ASP A 109 33.97 -4.68 -10.41
C ASP A 109 32.52 -4.27 -10.71
N ILE A 110 32.18 -3.98 -11.97
CA ILE A 110 30.82 -3.67 -12.41
C ILE A 110 29.93 -4.92 -12.23
N ASP A 111 30.39 -6.09 -12.62
CA ASP A 111 29.66 -7.34 -12.43
C ASP A 111 29.39 -7.64 -10.94
N THR A 112 30.39 -7.43 -10.11
CA THR A 112 30.25 -7.57 -8.63
C THR A 112 29.25 -6.56 -8.05
N GLN A 113 29.26 -5.32 -8.54
CA GLN A 113 28.30 -4.29 -8.10
C GLN A 113 26.88 -4.58 -8.58
N LEU A 114 26.73 -5.12 -9.78
CA LEU A 114 25.44 -5.55 -10.32
C LEU A 114 24.88 -6.77 -9.58
N GLN A 115 25.73 -7.74 -9.23
CA GLN A 115 25.33 -8.86 -8.39
C GLN A 115 24.92 -8.40 -6.99
N ALA A 116 25.63 -7.43 -6.42
CA ALA A 116 25.27 -6.83 -5.13
C ALA A 116 23.92 -6.06 -5.23
N LEU A 117 23.64 -5.40 -6.35
CA LEU A 117 22.37 -4.71 -6.61
C LEU A 117 21.22 -5.72 -6.81
N ALA A 118 21.48 -6.84 -7.48
CA ALA A 118 20.50 -7.92 -7.66
C ALA A 118 20.19 -8.67 -6.36
N LEU A 119 21.09 -8.63 -5.38
CA LEU A 119 20.88 -9.19 -4.03
C LEU A 119 20.20 -8.18 -3.07
N THR A 120 20.02 -6.90 -3.46
CA THR A 120 19.16 -5.99 -2.71
C THR A 120 17.71 -6.44 -2.84
N PRO A 121 16.97 -6.60 -1.72
CA PRO A 121 15.57 -6.97 -1.81
C PRO A 121 14.84 -5.96 -2.70
N PRO A 122 13.89 -6.42 -3.53
CA PRO A 122 13.14 -5.54 -4.40
C PRO A 122 12.54 -4.39 -3.58
N PRO A 123 12.43 -3.18 -4.15
CA PRO A 123 11.81 -2.08 -3.45
C PRO A 123 10.45 -2.54 -2.94
N LYS A 124 10.17 -2.31 -1.65
CA LYS A 124 8.88 -2.66 -1.07
C LYS A 124 7.80 -2.04 -1.94
N GLU A 125 6.99 -2.88 -2.57
CA GLU A 125 5.82 -2.41 -3.29
C GLU A 125 4.94 -1.63 -2.31
N PHE A 126 4.83 -0.32 -2.52
CA PHE A 126 3.86 0.49 -1.79
C PHE A 126 2.46 0.13 -2.30
N ARG A 127 1.81 -0.79 -1.61
CA ARG A 127 0.42 -1.10 -1.90
C ARG A 127 -0.44 0.07 -1.46
N THR A 128 -1.30 0.54 -2.34
CA THR A 128 -2.35 1.50 -1.98
C THR A 128 -3.20 0.88 -0.86
N PRO A 129 -3.30 1.51 0.33
CA PRO A 129 -4.07 0.97 1.44
C PRO A 129 -5.56 0.82 1.07
N ARG A 130 -6.22 -0.18 1.64
CA ARG A 130 -7.67 -0.37 1.55
C ARG A 130 -8.32 0.13 2.81
N TYR A 131 -9.40 0.86 2.66
CA TYR A 131 -10.13 1.40 3.80
C TYR A 131 -11.60 1.58 3.48
N GLY A 132 -12.41 1.65 4.54
CA GLY A 132 -13.80 2.02 4.50
C GLY A 132 -14.22 2.68 5.80
N SER A 133 -15.07 3.70 5.70
CA SER A 133 -15.73 4.38 6.81
C SER A 133 -17.22 4.41 6.50
N PHE A 134 -18.01 3.77 7.37
CA PHE A 134 -19.44 3.58 7.20
C PHE A 134 -20.16 3.92 8.49
N TYR A 135 -21.44 4.30 8.37
CA TYR A 135 -22.28 4.49 9.53
C TYR A 135 -23.77 4.26 9.19
N ASP A 136 -24.61 4.15 10.23
CA ASP A 136 -26.06 4.06 10.06
C ASP A 136 -26.73 5.21 10.83
N THR A 137 -27.63 5.91 10.15
CA THR A 137 -28.36 7.05 10.70
C THR A 137 -29.69 6.68 11.34
N THR A 138 -30.03 5.39 11.33
CA THR A 138 -31.29 4.86 11.87
C THR A 138 -31.07 4.08 13.16
N THR A 139 -32.03 4.08 14.04
CA THR A 139 -32.04 3.23 15.24
C THR A 139 -32.33 1.79 14.85
N GLN A 140 -31.51 0.86 15.33
CA GLN A 140 -31.64 -0.58 15.08
C GLN A 140 -32.17 -1.26 16.32
N THR A 141 -33.23 -2.07 16.19
CA THR A 141 -33.89 -2.76 17.29
C THR A 141 -33.86 -4.27 17.11
N ALA A 142 -33.83 -5.01 18.22
CA ALA A 142 -33.98 -6.45 18.21
C ALA A 142 -35.46 -6.82 18.34
N ALA A 143 -36.02 -7.55 17.39
CA ALA A 143 -37.41 -7.99 17.40
C ALA A 143 -37.66 -9.15 18.39
N ALA A 144 -36.60 -9.91 18.74
CA ALA A 144 -36.68 -11.05 19.68
C ALA A 144 -35.40 -11.18 20.50
N ILE A 145 -35.52 -11.69 21.69
CA ILE A 145 -34.39 -12.00 22.57
C ILE A 145 -33.62 -13.22 22.04
N ASN A 146 -32.34 -13.31 22.39
CA ASN A 146 -31.46 -14.44 22.05
C ASN A 146 -31.44 -14.77 20.55
N THR A 147 -31.66 -13.75 19.71
CA THR A 147 -31.67 -13.86 18.26
C THR A 147 -30.57 -12.99 17.69
N ALA A 148 -29.81 -13.53 16.74
CA ALA A 148 -28.71 -12.84 16.10
C ALA A 148 -29.22 -11.87 15.02
N TYR A 149 -28.87 -10.60 15.15
CA TYR A 149 -29.16 -9.54 14.16
C TYR A 149 -27.84 -9.01 13.62
N ALA A 150 -27.74 -8.79 12.34
CA ALA A 150 -26.61 -8.11 11.74
C ALA A 150 -26.84 -6.60 11.79
N MET A 151 -25.83 -5.82 12.23
CA MET A 151 -25.86 -4.37 12.18
C MET A 151 -25.86 -3.91 10.71
N THR A 152 -26.67 -2.93 10.39
CA THR A 152 -26.79 -2.34 9.05
C THR A 152 -26.02 -1.04 8.94
N PHE A 153 -25.72 -0.65 7.70
CA PHE A 153 -25.06 0.61 7.38
C PHE A 153 -25.79 1.27 6.19
N ASP A 154 -26.25 2.48 6.36
CA ASP A 154 -26.97 3.23 5.32
C ASP A 154 -26.08 4.21 4.55
N THR A 155 -24.92 4.56 5.10
CA THR A 155 -24.05 5.60 4.55
C THR A 155 -22.60 5.13 4.46
N THR A 156 -22.00 5.41 3.29
CA THR A 156 -20.56 5.33 3.06
C THR A 156 -19.96 6.74 3.09
N ASP A 157 -19.06 7.00 4.04
CA ASP A 157 -18.31 8.25 4.15
C ASP A 157 -17.07 8.20 3.25
N LEU A 158 -16.19 7.22 3.46
CA LEU A 158 -14.99 6.99 2.67
C LEU A 158 -14.87 5.51 2.31
N SER A 159 -14.40 5.22 1.10
CA SER A 159 -14.21 3.83 0.67
C SER A 159 -13.17 3.72 -0.43
N LEU A 160 -12.24 2.77 -0.26
CA LEU A 160 -11.33 2.32 -1.30
C LEU A 160 -11.07 0.82 -1.12
N GLY A 161 -11.68 -0.02 -1.96
CA GLY A 161 -11.54 -1.48 -1.93
C GLY A 161 -12.22 -2.18 -0.75
N VAL A 162 -12.95 -1.42 0.09
CA VAL A 162 -13.87 -1.94 1.13
C VAL A 162 -15.24 -1.33 0.86
N THR A 163 -16.29 -2.13 0.69
CA THR A 163 -17.60 -1.65 0.23
C THR A 163 -18.74 -2.31 0.97
N ILE A 164 -19.83 -1.54 1.21
CA ILE A 164 -21.11 -2.12 1.67
C ILE A 164 -21.75 -2.86 0.49
N GLY A 165 -22.31 -4.04 0.79
CA GLY A 165 -23.02 -4.86 -0.19
C GLY A 165 -24.54 -4.88 -0.01
N SER A 166 -25.15 -5.95 -0.48
CA SER A 166 -26.57 -6.26 -0.25
C SER A 166 -26.69 -7.65 0.39
N PRO A 167 -27.32 -7.78 1.60
CA PRO A 167 -27.87 -6.70 2.43
C PRO A 167 -26.81 -5.73 2.94
N THR A 168 -27.23 -4.53 3.39
CA THR A 168 -26.34 -3.45 3.83
C THR A 168 -25.59 -3.74 5.12
N SER A 169 -25.79 -4.90 5.74
CA SER A 169 -24.99 -5.42 6.85
C SER A 169 -23.65 -6.01 6.40
N ARG A 170 -23.48 -6.33 5.11
CA ARG A 170 -22.30 -7.00 4.57
C ARG A 170 -21.28 -6.03 4.08
N VAL A 171 -20.06 -6.11 4.62
CA VAL A 171 -18.92 -5.30 4.21
C VAL A 171 -17.91 -6.19 3.52
N TYR A 172 -17.70 -5.94 2.22
CA TYR A 172 -16.83 -6.70 1.32
C TYR A 172 -15.45 -6.09 1.22
N VAL A 173 -14.44 -6.93 0.96
CA VAL A 173 -13.07 -6.50 0.66
C VAL A 173 -12.66 -6.99 -0.73
N ASP A 174 -11.86 -6.18 -1.45
CA ASP A 174 -11.46 -6.46 -2.84
C ASP A 174 -10.15 -7.26 -2.95
N ARG A 175 -9.40 -7.45 -1.85
CA ARG A 175 -8.13 -8.19 -1.88
C ARG A 175 -7.84 -8.95 -0.58
N PRO A 176 -6.97 -9.99 -0.63
CA PRO A 176 -6.57 -10.71 0.56
C PRO A 176 -5.66 -9.85 1.44
N ASN A 177 -6.00 -9.75 2.74
CA ASN A 177 -5.16 -9.12 3.76
C ASN A 177 -5.71 -9.43 5.16
N VAL A 178 -4.98 -8.99 6.19
CA VAL A 178 -5.50 -8.84 7.55
C VAL A 178 -6.10 -7.45 7.68
N TYR A 179 -7.40 -7.38 7.98
CA TYR A 179 -8.13 -6.13 8.16
C TYR A 179 -8.32 -5.81 9.62
N ASN A 180 -8.08 -4.56 9.99
CA ASN A 180 -8.46 -3.99 11.27
C ASN A 180 -9.88 -3.42 11.14
N ILE A 181 -10.80 -3.97 11.91
CA ILE A 181 -12.22 -3.63 11.90
C ILE A 181 -12.52 -2.95 13.23
N GLN A 182 -12.75 -1.66 13.22
CA GLN A 182 -13.08 -0.85 14.39
C GLN A 182 -14.53 -0.40 14.29
N PHE A 183 -15.26 -0.45 15.40
CA PHE A 183 -16.61 0.06 15.43
C PHE A 183 -16.92 0.78 16.73
N SER A 184 -17.97 1.61 16.70
CA SER A 184 -18.65 2.11 17.88
C SER A 184 -20.16 2.03 17.67
N ALA A 185 -20.89 1.44 18.60
CA ALA A 185 -22.34 1.32 18.60
C ALA A 185 -22.91 2.03 19.82
N GLN A 186 -23.90 2.89 19.62
CA GLN A 186 -24.58 3.65 20.67
C GLN A 186 -25.69 2.79 21.25
N LEU A 187 -25.47 2.15 22.40
CA LEU A 187 -26.47 1.31 23.06
C LEU A 187 -27.31 2.13 24.02
N ASP A 188 -28.62 2.00 23.91
CA ASP A 188 -29.60 2.59 24.82
C ASP A 188 -30.55 1.52 25.35
N LYS A 189 -30.84 1.58 26.64
CA LYS A 189 -31.82 0.69 27.33
C LYS A 189 -33.03 1.52 27.73
N THR A 190 -34.13 1.33 27.04
CA THR A 190 -35.36 2.13 27.15
C THR A 190 -36.24 1.82 28.35
N ALA A 191 -35.95 0.72 29.08
CA ALA A 191 -36.70 0.34 30.27
C ALA A 191 -35.77 -0.01 31.46
N GLY A 192 -36.30 -0.07 32.67
CA GLY A 192 -35.56 -0.41 33.89
C GLY A 192 -35.02 -1.86 33.89
N GLY A 193 -34.24 -2.17 34.91
CA GLY A 193 -33.64 -3.51 35.08
C GLY A 193 -32.28 -3.64 34.43
N VAL A 194 -31.86 -4.88 34.18
CA VAL A 194 -30.59 -5.24 33.55
C VAL A 194 -30.86 -5.77 32.14
N GLY A 195 -30.02 -5.39 31.19
CA GLY A 195 -29.96 -5.95 29.85
C GLY A 195 -28.54 -6.41 29.49
N LEU A 196 -28.44 -7.56 28.87
CA LEU A 196 -27.19 -8.06 28.30
C LEU A 196 -27.22 -7.95 26.80
N VAL A 197 -26.11 -7.49 26.26
CA VAL A 197 -25.86 -7.36 24.80
C VAL A 197 -24.63 -8.15 24.48
N TRP A 198 -24.69 -8.97 23.46
CA TRP A 198 -23.54 -9.66 22.88
C TRP A 198 -23.26 -9.09 21.50
N ILE A 199 -21.99 -8.84 21.17
CA ILE A 199 -21.56 -8.38 19.85
C ILE A 199 -20.38 -9.26 19.42
N TRP A 200 -20.41 -9.71 18.15
CA TRP A 200 -19.36 -10.55 17.56
C TRP A 200 -19.24 -10.32 16.05
N LEU A 201 -18.23 -10.95 15.46
CA LEU A 201 -18.02 -10.97 14.02
C LEU A 201 -18.62 -12.22 13.38
N ARG A 202 -19.13 -12.05 12.17
CA ARG A 202 -19.50 -13.12 11.24
C ARG A 202 -18.75 -12.91 9.94
N LYS A 203 -18.14 -13.96 9.40
CA LYS A 203 -17.43 -13.95 8.10
C LYS A 203 -18.13 -14.92 7.16
N ASN A 204 -18.51 -14.45 5.97
CA ASN A 204 -19.17 -15.26 4.93
C ASN A 204 -20.36 -16.09 5.47
N GLY A 205 -21.14 -15.51 6.38
CA GLY A 205 -22.30 -16.17 7.01
C GLY A 205 -21.97 -17.08 8.19
N THR A 206 -20.70 -17.26 8.55
CA THR A 206 -20.27 -18.12 9.67
C THR A 206 -19.72 -17.25 10.81
N ASP A 207 -20.18 -17.51 12.05
CA ASP A 207 -19.72 -16.77 13.23
C ASP A 207 -18.24 -17.05 13.49
N VAL A 208 -17.47 -15.99 13.72
CA VAL A 208 -16.03 -16.08 14.02
C VAL A 208 -15.86 -16.52 15.47
N ALA A 209 -15.22 -17.67 15.68
CA ALA A 209 -15.00 -18.21 17.03
C ALA A 209 -14.21 -17.23 17.91
N ASN A 210 -14.59 -17.12 19.18
CA ASN A 210 -13.95 -16.27 20.19
C ASN A 210 -13.97 -14.76 19.89
N SER A 211 -14.86 -14.28 19.02
CA SER A 211 -15.04 -12.85 18.73
C SER A 211 -16.14 -12.18 19.57
N ALA A 212 -16.96 -12.96 20.31
CA ALA A 212 -18.08 -12.43 21.07
C ALA A 212 -17.62 -11.70 22.33
N THR A 213 -18.20 -10.53 22.57
CA THR A 213 -18.04 -9.74 23.81
C THR A 213 -19.41 -9.46 24.38
N GLN A 214 -19.54 -9.52 25.72
CA GLN A 214 -20.77 -9.23 26.45
C GLN A 214 -20.69 -7.90 27.16
N ILE A 215 -21.75 -7.10 27.02
CA ILE A 215 -21.95 -5.84 27.74
C ILE A 215 -23.16 -5.95 28.59
N ARG A 216 -23.08 -5.39 29.81
CA ARG A 216 -24.21 -5.25 30.73
C ARG A 216 -24.63 -3.79 30.79
N ILE A 217 -25.92 -3.52 30.54
CA ILE A 217 -26.51 -2.20 30.68
C ILE A 217 -27.59 -2.29 31.80
N GLN A 218 -27.61 -1.32 32.70
CA GLN A 218 -28.53 -1.32 33.81
C GLN A 218 -29.14 0.05 34.04
N GLY A 219 -30.44 0.10 34.12
CA GLY A 219 -31.20 1.32 34.36
C GLY A 219 -32.23 1.60 33.27
N ASN A 220 -33.08 2.60 33.52
CA ASN A 220 -33.99 3.16 32.53
C ASN A 220 -33.30 4.32 31.82
N ASN A 221 -33.36 4.39 30.48
CA ASN A 221 -32.62 5.32 29.66
C ASN A 221 -31.10 5.27 29.97
N ALA A 222 -30.57 4.08 30.16
CA ALA A 222 -29.16 3.88 30.40
C ALA A 222 -28.45 3.72 29.06
N GLU A 223 -27.50 4.59 28.82
CA GLU A 223 -26.73 4.65 27.57
C GLU A 223 -25.30 4.15 27.81
N THR A 224 -24.72 3.48 26.82
CA THR A 224 -23.30 3.12 26.79
C THR A 224 -22.82 2.95 25.34
N VAL A 225 -21.52 3.13 25.15
CA VAL A 225 -20.90 2.91 23.83
C VAL A 225 -20.17 1.59 23.84
N ALA A 226 -20.55 0.70 22.92
CA ALA A 226 -19.79 -0.49 22.60
C ALA A 226 -18.74 -0.15 21.55
N ALA A 227 -17.47 -0.21 21.91
CA ALA A 227 -16.40 0.12 20.97
C ALA A 227 -15.15 -0.71 21.23
N TRP A 228 -14.70 -1.47 20.25
CA TRP A 228 -13.41 -2.16 20.20
C TRP A 228 -13.04 -2.49 18.76
N ASN A 229 -11.93 -3.17 18.57
CA ASN A 229 -11.48 -3.58 17.25
C ASN A 229 -11.26 -5.09 17.17
N PHE A 230 -11.30 -5.58 15.94
CA PHE A 230 -10.95 -6.95 15.57
C PHE A 230 -9.87 -6.92 14.49
N LEU A 231 -9.03 -7.96 14.48
CA LEU A 231 -8.18 -8.29 13.35
C LEU A 231 -8.72 -9.55 12.69
N LEU A 232 -9.03 -9.47 11.40
CA LEU A 232 -9.62 -10.56 10.64
C LEU A 232 -8.89 -10.78 9.33
N GLN A 233 -8.41 -12.01 9.08
CA GLN A 233 -7.86 -12.38 7.80
C GLN A 233 -8.99 -12.66 6.80
N MET A 234 -8.95 -11.98 5.65
CA MET A 234 -9.94 -12.07 4.59
C MET A 234 -9.28 -12.27 3.24
N ASN A 235 -9.97 -12.95 2.33
CA ASN A 235 -9.62 -13.09 0.92
C ASN A 235 -10.41 -12.07 0.08
N ALA A 236 -9.98 -11.85 -1.16
CA ALA A 236 -10.75 -11.04 -2.10
C ALA A 236 -12.16 -11.60 -2.29
N GLY A 237 -13.16 -10.73 -2.17
CA GLY A 237 -14.57 -11.10 -2.26
C GLY A 237 -15.19 -11.65 -0.98
N ASP A 238 -14.41 -11.87 0.09
CA ASP A 238 -14.97 -12.15 1.40
C ASP A 238 -15.75 -10.95 1.93
N TYR A 239 -16.77 -11.22 2.76
CA TYR A 239 -17.47 -10.20 3.53
C TYR A 239 -17.47 -10.55 5.02
N PHE A 240 -17.64 -9.53 5.84
CA PHE A 240 -17.95 -9.68 7.26
C PHE A 240 -19.20 -8.91 7.63
N GLU A 241 -19.77 -9.24 8.77
CA GLU A 241 -20.89 -8.57 9.42
C GLU A 241 -20.56 -8.39 10.90
N LEU A 242 -20.94 -7.24 11.48
CA LEU A 242 -21.06 -7.07 12.91
C LEU A 242 -22.42 -7.61 13.33
N VAL A 243 -22.43 -8.56 14.25
CA VAL A 243 -23.66 -9.23 14.70
C VAL A 243 -23.89 -8.96 16.17
N TRP A 244 -25.13 -8.76 16.57
CA TRP A 244 -25.51 -8.52 17.94
C TRP A 244 -26.74 -9.31 18.34
N ALA A 245 -26.89 -9.54 19.65
CA ALA A 245 -28.06 -10.17 20.28
C ALA A 245 -28.28 -9.56 21.65
N VAL A 246 -29.50 -9.67 22.15
CA VAL A 246 -29.92 -9.16 23.46
C VAL A 246 -30.72 -10.20 24.24
N ASP A 247 -30.73 -10.10 25.57
CA ASP A 247 -31.60 -10.88 26.46
C ASP A 247 -32.90 -10.15 26.77
N THR A 248 -33.01 -8.86 26.43
CA THR A 248 -34.24 -8.07 26.53
C THR A 248 -34.38 -7.15 25.32
N THR A 249 -35.59 -7.04 24.76
CA THR A 249 -35.89 -6.17 23.61
C THR A 249 -35.91 -4.68 23.92
N ASP A 250 -35.72 -4.31 25.20
CA ASP A 250 -35.57 -2.92 25.64
C ASP A 250 -34.24 -2.31 25.27
N VAL A 251 -33.28 -3.10 24.77
CA VAL A 251 -31.99 -2.61 24.31
C VAL A 251 -32.03 -2.38 22.80
N GLN A 252 -31.58 -1.21 22.38
CA GLN A 252 -31.46 -0.80 20.99
C GLN A 252 -30.10 -0.21 20.70
N ILE A 253 -29.73 -0.14 19.41
CA ILE A 253 -28.59 0.64 18.93
C ILE A 253 -29.18 1.95 18.39
N THR A 254 -28.98 3.06 19.10
CA THR A 254 -29.75 4.29 18.89
C THR A 254 -29.02 5.30 18.05
N ALA A 255 -29.74 5.96 17.12
CA ALA A 255 -29.29 7.16 16.44
C ALA A 255 -29.99 8.38 16.99
N SER A 256 -29.33 9.53 16.98
CA SER A 256 -29.92 10.79 17.42
C SER A 256 -29.73 11.88 16.38
N ALA A 257 -30.78 12.69 16.18
CA ALA A 257 -30.71 13.84 15.29
C ALA A 257 -29.75 14.93 15.84
N ALA A 258 -29.24 15.76 14.95
CA ALA A 258 -28.42 16.89 15.36
C ALA A 258 -29.18 17.85 16.26
N ALA A 259 -28.54 18.26 17.37
CA ALA A 259 -29.05 19.26 18.31
C ALA A 259 -27.89 20.19 18.70
N ALA A 260 -27.91 21.44 18.23
CA ALA A 260 -26.80 22.37 18.42
C ALA A 260 -26.36 22.48 19.90
N PRO A 261 -25.04 22.42 20.19
CA PRO A 261 -23.90 22.41 19.27
C PRO A 261 -23.50 21.00 18.76
N VAL A 262 -24.26 19.96 19.10
CA VAL A 262 -23.91 18.54 18.81
C VAL A 262 -24.41 18.15 17.42
N PRO A 263 -23.54 17.60 16.56
CA PRO A 263 -23.96 17.01 15.28
C PRO A 263 -24.82 15.75 15.50
N ALA A 264 -25.41 15.22 14.43
CA ALA A 264 -26.14 13.96 14.49
C ALA A 264 -25.22 12.81 14.95
N ILE A 265 -25.81 11.92 15.74
CA ILE A 265 -25.11 10.75 16.30
C ILE A 265 -25.61 9.50 15.55
N PRO A 266 -24.79 8.84 14.73
CA PRO A 266 -25.13 7.56 14.12
C PRO A 266 -25.32 6.47 15.16
N SER A 267 -26.19 5.50 14.88
CA SER A 267 -26.37 4.33 15.75
C SER A 267 -25.11 3.48 15.82
N VAL A 268 -24.45 3.29 14.68
CA VAL A 268 -23.18 2.58 14.58
C VAL A 268 -22.26 3.30 13.60
N ILE A 269 -20.97 3.35 13.93
CA ILE A 269 -19.88 3.78 13.04
C ILE A 269 -18.93 2.60 12.89
N LEU A 270 -18.52 2.34 11.66
CA LEU A 270 -17.58 1.28 11.32
C LEU A 270 -16.43 1.85 10.51
N THR A 271 -15.22 1.59 10.95
CA THR A 271 -13.99 1.90 10.20
C THR A 271 -13.22 0.62 9.94
N VAL A 272 -12.83 0.42 8.70
CA VAL A 272 -12.06 -0.74 8.25
C VAL A 272 -10.80 -0.25 7.58
N THR A 273 -9.66 -0.81 7.95
CA THR A 273 -8.38 -0.54 7.31
C THR A 273 -7.62 -1.85 7.09
N ASP A 274 -6.96 -1.98 5.96
CA ASP A 274 -6.05 -3.11 5.80
C ASP A 274 -4.74 -2.86 6.60
N ASN A 275 -4.13 -3.96 7.03
CA ASN A 275 -2.82 -3.90 7.67
C ASN A 275 -1.75 -3.88 6.57
N VAL A 276 -1.28 -2.68 6.21
CA VAL A 276 -0.30 -2.45 5.12
C VAL A 276 1.11 -2.87 5.50
N SER A 277 1.33 -3.47 6.66
CA SER A 277 2.64 -3.92 7.07
C SER A 277 3.10 -5.11 6.23
N SER A 278 4.10 -4.84 5.38
CA SER A 278 5.05 -5.76 4.76
C SER A 278 4.46 -7.01 4.12
N LEU A 279 4.57 -7.07 2.80
CA LEU A 279 4.74 -8.33 2.10
C LEU A 279 6.01 -9.00 2.67
N GLU A 280 5.83 -9.95 3.58
CA GLU A 280 6.77 -11.05 3.67
C GLU A 280 6.49 -11.95 2.46
N VAL A 281 7.43 -11.95 1.53
CA VAL A 281 7.51 -12.93 0.43
C VAL A 281 8.18 -14.17 0.97
#